data_54a4358378eee2d7d61473f99a5f91d3
#
_entry.id   54a4358378eee2d7d61473f99a5f91d3
#
_cell.length_a   1.000
_cell.length_b   1.000
_cell.length_c   1.000
_cell.angle_alpha   90.00
_cell.angle_beta   90.00
_cell.angle_gamma   90.00
#
_symmetry.space_group_name_H-M   'P 1'
#
loop_
_entity.id
_entity.type
_entity.pdbx_description
1 polymer ?
#
loop_
_entity_poly.entity_id
_entity_poly.type
_entity_poly.pdbx_seq_one_letter_code
_entity_poly.pdbx_strand_id
1 'polypeptide(L)'
;MGLIVVNVISLIMFVLAIVMFMLADSMAGMAVGIILSIIWLVFTIAANVHILKGRRSTEKLKDSAKGHLFDAQIERLNRQYESIMSREEYFQENVEEGSGVRNLYEDIKEQAQSNMDSAIGFIQTYDYYTRPQPVYLDNLCRQGDELVRKFNILVEKLVDIDTNLSTLDMKYVDDVIECMNNMKQESQKV
;
A
#
# COMPACT_ATOMS: atom_id res chain seq x y z
N MET A 1 7.45 10.32 7.06
CA MET A 1 6.73 11.22 7.97
C MET A 1 5.66 10.46 8.79
N GLY A 2 4.85 9.59 8.20
CA GLY A 2 3.76 8.87 8.88
C GLY A 2 4.15 8.05 10.14
N LEU A 3 5.29 7.35 10.12
CA LEU A 3 5.72 6.52 11.27
C LEU A 3 5.98 7.36 12.53
N ILE A 4 6.55 8.55 12.39
CA ILE A 4 6.85 9.45 13.51
C ILE A 4 5.54 10.00 14.08
N VAL A 5 4.61 10.39 13.21
CA VAL A 5 3.29 10.92 13.61
C VAL A 5 2.47 9.86 14.36
N VAL A 6 2.40 8.63 13.82
CA VAL A 6 1.70 7.51 14.47
C VAL A 6 2.29 7.21 15.86
N ASN A 7 3.62 7.18 15.99
CA ASN A 7 4.26 6.90 17.26
C ASN A 7 4.09 8.03 18.28
N VAL A 8 4.08 9.31 17.84
CA VAL A 8 3.83 10.47 18.72
C VAL A 8 2.37 10.46 19.23
N ILE A 9 1.41 10.22 18.34
CA ILE A 9 -0.02 10.10 18.72
C ILE A 9 -0.21 8.94 19.69
N SER A 10 0.42 7.79 19.41
CA SER A 10 0.38 6.61 20.29
C SER A 10 0.93 6.90 21.67
N LEU A 11 2.04 7.63 21.78
CA LEU A 11 2.62 8.04 23.07
C LEU A 11 1.69 8.96 23.87
N ILE A 12 1.09 9.95 23.20
CA ILE A 12 0.14 10.89 23.84
C ILE A 12 -1.07 10.12 24.38
N MET A 13 -1.64 9.21 23.61
CA MET A 13 -2.81 8.43 24.04
C MET A 13 -2.47 7.45 25.16
N PHE A 14 -1.26 6.89 25.17
CA PHE A 14 -0.79 6.05 26.26
C PHE A 14 -0.65 6.82 27.58
N VAL A 15 -0.10 8.04 27.53
CA VAL A 15 0.00 8.93 28.71
C VAL A 15 -1.41 9.30 29.21
N LEU A 16 -2.33 9.65 28.33
CA LEU A 16 -3.73 9.92 28.68
C LEU A 16 -4.41 8.72 29.34
N ALA A 17 -4.18 7.51 28.86
CA ALA A 17 -4.72 6.29 29.45
C ALA A 17 -4.18 6.05 30.88
N ILE A 18 -2.89 6.31 31.12
CA ILE A 18 -2.30 6.23 32.46
C ILE A 18 -2.92 7.28 33.42
N VAL A 19 -3.08 8.51 32.94
CA VAL A 19 -3.70 9.58 33.75
C VAL A 19 -5.15 9.22 34.10
N MET A 20 -5.93 8.71 33.15
CA MET A 20 -7.31 8.26 33.40
C MET A 20 -7.36 7.08 34.36
N PHE A 21 -6.39 6.17 34.28
CA PHE A 21 -6.27 5.04 35.22
C PHE A 21 -5.98 5.52 36.65
N MET A 22 -5.09 6.50 36.80
CA MET A 22 -4.75 7.09 38.12
C MET A 22 -5.90 7.89 38.73
N LEU A 23 -6.78 8.47 37.89
CA LEU A 23 -7.93 9.25 38.35
C LEU A 23 -9.20 8.42 38.58
N ALA A 24 -9.16 7.11 38.29
CA ALA A 24 -10.32 6.22 38.41
C ALA A 24 -10.48 5.73 39.86
N ASP A 25 -11.43 6.30 40.58
CA ASP A 25 -11.80 5.88 41.98
C ASP A 25 -12.62 4.59 42.07
N SER A 26 -12.96 3.96 40.92
CA SER A 26 -13.80 2.76 40.91
C SER A 26 -13.14 1.60 40.14
N MET A 27 -13.41 0.35 40.63
CA MET A 27 -12.96 -0.88 39.96
C MET A 27 -13.45 -0.95 38.51
N ALA A 28 -14.64 -0.46 38.20
CA ALA A 28 -15.19 -0.42 36.85
C ALA A 28 -14.41 0.53 35.93
N GLY A 29 -14.00 1.70 36.44
CA GLY A 29 -13.15 2.66 35.70
C GLY A 29 -11.79 2.09 35.37
N MET A 30 -11.17 1.35 36.29
CA MET A 30 -9.89 0.64 36.03
C MET A 30 -10.01 -0.41 34.95
N ALA A 31 -11.08 -1.21 34.95
CA ALA A 31 -11.30 -2.25 33.94
C ALA A 31 -11.46 -1.65 32.54
N VAL A 32 -12.23 -0.56 32.41
CA VAL A 32 -12.41 0.15 31.13
C VAL A 32 -11.07 0.72 30.62
N GLY A 33 -10.27 1.32 31.50
CA GLY A 33 -8.95 1.85 31.14
C GLY A 33 -7.99 0.78 30.62
N ILE A 34 -7.98 -0.41 31.21
CA ILE A 34 -7.17 -1.55 30.76
C ILE A 34 -7.63 -2.02 29.36
N ILE A 35 -8.93 -2.19 29.14
CA ILE A 35 -9.48 -2.65 27.86
C ILE A 35 -9.13 -1.65 26.76
N LEU A 36 -9.32 -0.36 26.98
CA LEU A 36 -8.98 0.68 26.00
C LEU A 36 -7.48 0.70 25.68
N SER A 37 -6.63 0.50 26.69
CA SER A 37 -5.16 0.43 26.48
C SER A 37 -4.76 -0.77 25.63
N ILE A 38 -5.38 -1.93 25.81
CA ILE A 38 -5.12 -3.13 25.02
C ILE A 38 -5.59 -2.94 23.57
N ILE A 39 -6.78 -2.39 23.35
CA ILE A 39 -7.31 -2.09 22.01
C ILE A 39 -6.36 -1.15 21.27
N TRP A 40 -5.90 -0.09 21.95
CA TRP A 40 -4.98 0.89 21.37
C TRP A 40 -3.61 0.28 21.06
N LEU A 41 -3.08 -0.60 21.90
CA LEU A 41 -1.82 -1.30 21.67
C LEU A 41 -1.92 -2.17 20.42
N VAL A 42 -2.99 -2.93 20.25
CA VAL A 42 -3.23 -3.77 19.07
C VAL A 42 -3.33 -2.92 17.82
N PHE A 43 -4.04 -1.79 17.86
CA PHE A 43 -4.16 -0.88 16.73
C PHE A 43 -2.79 -0.29 16.34
N THR A 44 -2.00 0.14 17.32
CA THR A 44 -0.65 0.69 17.08
C THR A 44 0.29 -0.34 16.44
N ILE A 45 0.24 -1.59 16.93
CA ILE A 45 1.04 -2.69 16.36
C ILE A 45 0.59 -2.96 14.92
N ALA A 46 -0.71 -3.03 14.66
CA ALA A 46 -1.25 -3.27 13.32
C ALA A 46 -0.85 -2.16 12.33
N ALA A 47 -0.98 -0.89 12.73
CA ALA A 47 -0.58 0.26 11.91
C ALA A 47 0.92 0.26 11.61
N ASN A 48 1.76 0.00 12.62
CA ASN A 48 3.21 -0.10 12.43
C ASN A 48 3.60 -1.27 11.52
N VAL A 49 2.94 -2.43 11.66
CA VAL A 49 3.19 -3.59 10.79
C VAL A 49 2.81 -3.28 9.34
N HIS A 50 1.71 -2.57 9.12
CA HIS A 50 1.26 -2.18 7.76
C HIS A 50 2.26 -1.22 7.10
N ILE A 51 2.70 -0.19 7.83
CA ILE A 51 3.68 0.79 7.33
C ILE A 51 5.06 0.13 7.08
N LEU A 52 5.47 -0.81 7.95
CA LEU A 52 6.75 -1.51 7.84
C LEU A 52 6.76 -2.57 6.73
N LYS A 53 5.60 -3.17 6.38
CA LYS A 53 5.51 -4.13 5.26
C LYS A 53 5.97 -3.51 3.94
N GLY A 54 5.45 -2.32 3.59
CA GLY A 54 5.86 -1.63 2.37
C GLY A 54 7.36 -1.29 2.34
N ARG A 55 7.92 -0.81 3.47
CA ARG A 55 9.36 -0.51 3.58
C ARG A 55 10.25 -1.75 3.56
N ARG A 56 9.83 -2.84 4.21
CA ARG A 56 10.61 -4.10 4.22
C ARG A 56 10.73 -4.75 2.85
N SER A 57 9.72 -4.62 1.99
CA SER A 57 9.79 -5.13 0.62
C SER A 57 10.91 -4.42 -0.16
N THR A 58 11.01 -3.10 -0.04
CA THR A 58 12.03 -2.29 -0.71
C THR A 58 13.44 -2.57 -0.18
N GLU A 59 13.62 -2.69 1.15
CA GLU A 59 14.92 -3.02 1.75
C GLU A 59 15.38 -4.43 1.40
N LYS A 60 14.48 -5.42 1.41
CA LYS A 60 14.82 -6.79 0.99
C LYS A 60 15.27 -6.89 -0.46
N LEU A 61 14.73 -6.07 -1.36
CA LEU A 61 15.19 -5.98 -2.74
C LEU A 61 16.62 -5.43 -2.82
N LYS A 62 16.93 -4.38 -2.04
CA LYS A 62 18.26 -3.76 -2.01
C LYS A 62 19.33 -4.64 -1.36
N ASP A 63 18.94 -5.42 -0.34
CA ASP A 63 19.87 -6.29 0.41
C ASP A 63 20.13 -7.64 -0.28
N SER A 64 19.43 -7.98 -1.35
CA SER A 64 19.71 -9.21 -2.06
C SER A 64 21.05 -9.09 -2.80
N ALA A 65 21.92 -10.09 -2.67
CA ALA A 65 23.21 -10.12 -3.38
C ALA A 65 23.06 -10.02 -4.91
N LYS A 66 21.86 -10.29 -5.45
CA LYS A 66 21.47 -10.16 -6.85
C LYS A 66 20.79 -8.81 -7.15
N GLY A 67 20.50 -7.99 -6.13
CA GLY A 67 19.76 -6.74 -6.27
C GLY A 67 20.40 -5.77 -7.23
N HIS A 68 21.71 -5.64 -7.22
CA HIS A 68 22.45 -4.74 -8.12
C HIS A 68 22.28 -5.05 -9.61
N LEU A 69 21.98 -6.30 -9.97
CA LEU A 69 21.70 -6.66 -11.37
C LEU A 69 20.35 -6.10 -11.86
N PHE A 70 19.47 -5.74 -10.94
CA PHE A 70 18.08 -5.35 -11.22
C PHE A 70 17.72 -3.98 -10.64
N ASP A 71 18.72 -3.16 -10.29
CA ASP A 71 18.51 -1.86 -9.65
C ASP A 71 17.51 -0.97 -10.42
N ALA A 72 17.59 -0.96 -11.75
CA ALA A 72 16.69 -0.16 -12.58
C ALA A 72 15.22 -0.63 -12.48
N GLN A 73 15.00 -1.95 -12.49
CA GLN A 73 13.66 -2.54 -12.36
C GLN A 73 13.11 -2.33 -10.95
N ILE A 74 13.95 -2.51 -9.93
CA ILE A 74 13.60 -2.27 -8.53
C ILE A 74 13.19 -0.81 -8.31
N GLU A 75 13.99 0.13 -8.80
CA GLU A 75 13.69 1.56 -8.68
C GLU A 75 12.41 1.94 -9.44
N ARG A 76 12.15 1.33 -10.59
CA ARG A 76 10.94 1.54 -11.38
C ARG A 76 9.70 1.05 -10.61
N LEU A 77 9.73 -0.15 -10.03
CA LEU A 77 8.65 -0.70 -9.19
C LEU A 77 8.41 0.16 -7.95
N ASN A 78 9.47 0.64 -7.31
CA ASN A 78 9.35 1.56 -6.17
C ASN A 78 8.64 2.85 -6.55
N ARG A 79 9.01 3.48 -7.66
CA ARG A 79 8.36 4.70 -8.15
C ARG A 79 6.89 4.48 -8.48
N GLN A 80 6.54 3.32 -9.03
CA GLN A 80 5.14 2.94 -9.29
C GLN A 80 4.34 2.83 -7.98
N TYR A 81 4.88 2.13 -6.99
CA TYR A 81 4.27 2.00 -5.67
C TYR A 81 4.09 3.36 -4.98
N GLU A 82 5.15 4.17 -4.95
CA GLU A 82 5.11 5.51 -4.35
C GLU A 82 4.10 6.43 -5.07
N SER A 83 3.99 6.34 -6.39
CA SER A 83 3.01 7.10 -7.17
C SER A 83 1.57 6.77 -6.78
N ILE A 84 1.26 5.50 -6.55
CA ILE A 84 -0.07 5.05 -6.09
C ILE A 84 -0.30 5.51 -4.64
N MET A 85 0.66 5.28 -3.75
CA MET A 85 0.55 5.64 -2.33
C MET A 85 0.46 7.14 -2.10
N SER A 86 1.03 7.97 -2.99
CA SER A 86 0.93 9.43 -2.89
C SER A 86 -0.49 9.98 -3.02
N ARG A 87 -1.43 9.16 -3.51
CA ARG A 87 -2.86 9.51 -3.66
C ARG A 87 -3.72 9.06 -2.47
N GLU A 88 -3.14 8.43 -1.46
CA GLU A 88 -3.89 7.88 -0.32
C GLU A 88 -4.71 8.95 0.42
N GLU A 89 -4.09 10.10 0.70
CA GLU A 89 -4.75 11.22 1.38
C GLU A 89 -5.98 11.72 0.58
N TYR A 90 -5.82 11.88 -0.75
CA TYR A 90 -6.92 12.28 -1.61
C TYR A 90 -8.11 11.31 -1.53
N PHE A 91 -7.86 9.99 -1.60
CA PHE A 91 -8.93 9.00 -1.52
C PHE A 91 -9.55 8.92 -0.13
N GLN A 92 -8.78 9.15 0.94
CA GLN A 92 -9.30 9.19 2.30
C GLN A 92 -10.24 10.37 2.55
N GLU A 93 -9.92 11.52 1.98
CA GLU A 93 -10.65 12.76 2.24
C GLU A 93 -11.84 12.98 1.28
N ASN A 94 -11.72 12.52 0.02
CA ASN A 94 -12.66 12.92 -1.03
C ASN A 94 -13.50 11.75 -1.59
N VAL A 95 -13.21 10.50 -1.22
CA VAL A 95 -13.93 9.34 -1.74
C VAL A 95 -14.60 8.59 -0.59
N GLU A 96 -15.92 8.41 -0.69
CA GLU A 96 -16.74 7.76 0.33
C GLU A 96 -16.24 6.34 0.64
N GLU A 97 -16.13 6.02 1.92
CA GLU A 97 -15.73 4.70 2.39
C GLU A 97 -16.75 3.64 1.93
N GLY A 98 -16.27 2.51 1.40
CA GLY A 98 -17.11 1.43 0.88
C GLY A 98 -17.65 1.68 -0.54
N SER A 99 -17.38 2.83 -1.15
CA SER A 99 -17.71 3.06 -2.56
C SER A 99 -16.88 2.15 -3.48
N GLY A 100 -17.41 1.86 -4.68
CA GLY A 100 -16.71 1.06 -5.69
C GLY A 100 -15.34 1.64 -6.07
N VAL A 101 -15.22 2.96 -6.13
CA VAL A 101 -13.96 3.66 -6.45
C VAL A 101 -12.96 3.54 -5.30
N ARG A 102 -13.42 3.60 -4.05
CA ARG A 102 -12.56 3.39 -2.88
C ARG A 102 -12.03 1.96 -2.82
N ASN A 103 -12.89 0.98 -3.05
CA ASN A 103 -12.50 -0.43 -3.11
C ASN A 103 -11.49 -0.68 -4.25
N LEU A 104 -11.71 -0.08 -5.43
CA LEU A 104 -10.76 -0.15 -6.53
C LEU A 104 -9.39 0.41 -6.16
N TYR A 105 -9.33 1.52 -5.41
CA TYR A 105 -8.07 2.07 -4.93
C TYR A 105 -7.33 1.08 -4.01
N GLU A 106 -8.04 0.44 -3.07
CA GLU A 106 -7.43 -0.57 -2.20
C GLU A 106 -6.92 -1.78 -3.02
N ASP A 107 -7.67 -2.23 -4.02
CA ASP A 107 -7.25 -3.31 -4.93
C ASP A 107 -6.00 -2.92 -5.73
N ILE A 108 -5.88 -1.67 -6.17
CA ILE A 108 -4.69 -1.14 -6.87
C ILE A 108 -3.47 -1.15 -5.94
N LYS A 109 -3.63 -0.75 -4.68
CA LYS A 109 -2.57 -0.79 -3.66
C LYS A 109 -2.10 -2.23 -3.43
N GLU A 110 -3.04 -3.14 -3.26
CA GLU A 110 -2.74 -4.57 -3.09
C GLU A 110 -2.00 -5.14 -4.30
N GLN A 111 -2.44 -4.80 -5.52
CA GLN A 111 -1.78 -5.21 -6.74
C GLN A 111 -0.33 -4.67 -6.84
N ALA A 112 -0.12 -3.40 -6.51
CA ALA A 112 1.21 -2.81 -6.50
C ALA A 112 2.14 -3.50 -5.48
N GLN A 113 1.62 -3.82 -4.29
CA GLN A 113 2.36 -4.60 -3.29
C GLN A 113 2.67 -6.02 -3.78
N SER A 114 1.72 -6.69 -4.40
CA SER A 114 1.88 -8.03 -4.97
C SER A 114 2.96 -8.06 -6.07
N ASN A 115 3.04 -7.00 -6.89
CA ASN A 115 4.10 -6.86 -7.89
C ASN A 115 5.49 -6.77 -7.27
N MET A 116 5.63 -6.04 -6.17
CA MET A 116 6.88 -5.96 -5.42
C MET A 116 7.28 -7.32 -4.84
N ASP A 117 6.33 -8.03 -4.23
CA ASP A 117 6.57 -9.35 -3.64
C ASP A 117 6.94 -10.38 -4.73
N SER A 118 6.29 -10.31 -5.88
CA SER A 118 6.59 -11.15 -7.05
C SER A 118 8.00 -10.87 -7.61
N ALA A 119 8.39 -9.60 -7.69
CA ALA A 119 9.75 -9.20 -8.10
C ALA A 119 10.81 -9.73 -7.12
N ILE A 120 10.56 -9.65 -5.81
CA ILE A 120 11.44 -10.20 -4.77
C ILE A 120 11.62 -11.71 -4.97
N GLY A 121 10.50 -12.44 -5.11
CA GLY A 121 10.52 -13.88 -5.32
C GLY A 121 11.29 -14.26 -6.57
N PHE A 122 11.08 -13.55 -7.67
CA PHE A 122 11.80 -13.76 -8.92
C PHE A 122 13.32 -13.53 -8.75
N ILE A 123 13.74 -12.40 -8.15
CA ILE A 123 15.15 -12.06 -7.96
C ILE A 123 15.85 -13.09 -7.06
N GLN A 124 15.19 -13.58 -6.02
CA GLN A 124 15.74 -14.59 -5.13
C GLN A 124 16.02 -15.92 -5.83
N THR A 125 15.16 -16.32 -6.77
CA THR A 125 15.24 -17.59 -7.49
C THR A 125 15.92 -17.48 -8.85
N TYR A 126 16.28 -16.25 -9.28
CA TYR A 126 16.86 -16.01 -10.60
C TYR A 126 18.24 -16.64 -10.76
N ASP A 127 18.40 -17.40 -11.84
CA ASP A 127 19.67 -17.96 -12.25
C ASP A 127 20.14 -17.33 -13.58
N TYR A 128 21.16 -16.50 -13.49
CA TYR A 128 21.73 -15.76 -14.62
C TYR A 128 22.30 -16.70 -15.71
N TYR A 129 22.79 -17.86 -15.32
CA TYR A 129 23.41 -18.80 -16.28
C TYR A 129 22.40 -19.50 -17.17
N THR A 130 21.21 -19.76 -16.63
CA THR A 130 20.12 -20.42 -17.36
C THR A 130 19.16 -19.44 -18.02
N ARG A 131 19.04 -18.21 -17.50
CA ARG A 131 18.12 -17.17 -17.96
C ARG A 131 18.83 -15.82 -18.01
N PRO A 132 19.58 -15.50 -19.09
CA PRO A 132 20.39 -14.28 -19.13
C PRO A 132 19.57 -12.98 -19.23
N GLN A 133 18.28 -13.04 -19.55
CA GLN A 133 17.41 -11.86 -19.68
C GLN A 133 16.25 -11.93 -18.69
N PRO A 134 16.05 -10.88 -17.87
CA PRO A 134 14.97 -10.82 -16.87
C PRO A 134 13.63 -10.39 -17.50
N VAL A 135 13.20 -11.08 -18.57
CA VAL A 135 11.99 -10.73 -19.34
C VAL A 135 10.76 -10.60 -18.45
N TYR A 136 10.67 -11.43 -17.41
CA TYR A 136 9.57 -11.34 -16.44
C TYR A 136 9.54 -10.01 -15.69
N LEU A 137 10.69 -9.56 -15.14
CA LEU A 137 10.78 -8.28 -14.44
C LEU A 137 10.50 -7.09 -15.35
N ASP A 138 10.99 -7.13 -16.58
CA ASP A 138 10.73 -6.07 -17.57
C ASP A 138 9.23 -6.00 -17.91
N ASN A 139 8.57 -7.14 -18.08
CA ASN A 139 7.13 -7.20 -18.30
C ASN A 139 6.35 -6.68 -17.08
N LEU A 140 6.73 -7.09 -15.87
CA LEU A 140 6.12 -6.62 -14.63
C LEU A 140 6.22 -5.09 -14.49
N CYS A 141 7.41 -4.53 -14.75
CA CYS A 141 7.64 -3.09 -14.74
C CYS A 141 6.80 -2.37 -15.80
N ARG A 142 6.70 -2.91 -17.02
CA ARG A 142 5.92 -2.30 -18.11
C ARG A 142 4.43 -2.29 -17.80
N GLN A 143 3.91 -3.38 -17.24
CA GLN A 143 2.51 -3.47 -16.81
C GLN A 143 2.22 -2.53 -15.64
N GLY A 144 3.15 -2.43 -14.68
CA GLY A 144 3.03 -1.49 -13.56
C GLY A 144 2.99 -0.03 -14.03
N ASP A 145 3.81 0.36 -15.03
CA ASP A 145 3.74 1.71 -15.60
C ASP A 145 2.39 1.97 -16.27
N GLU A 146 1.84 0.98 -16.98
CA GLU A 146 0.52 1.10 -17.60
C GLU A 146 -0.59 1.25 -16.55
N LEU A 147 -0.52 0.48 -15.45
CA LEU A 147 -1.44 0.62 -14.32
C LEU A 147 -1.37 2.02 -13.72
N VAL A 148 -0.17 2.52 -13.40
CA VAL A 148 0.02 3.87 -12.84
C VAL A 148 -0.51 4.94 -13.80
N ARG A 149 -0.26 4.79 -15.11
CA ARG A 149 -0.76 5.72 -16.12
C ARG A 149 -2.30 5.78 -16.14
N LYS A 150 -2.96 4.61 -16.19
CA LYS A 150 -4.43 4.51 -16.19
C LYS A 150 -5.02 5.01 -14.86
N PHE A 151 -4.40 4.66 -13.75
CA PHE A 151 -4.77 5.15 -12.43
C PHE A 151 -4.68 6.68 -12.32
N ASN A 152 -3.61 7.29 -12.80
CA ASN A 152 -3.48 8.75 -12.78
C ASN A 152 -4.56 9.44 -13.64
N ILE A 153 -4.93 8.87 -14.79
CA ILE A 153 -6.05 9.37 -15.61
C ILE A 153 -7.36 9.28 -14.83
N LEU A 154 -7.62 8.16 -14.15
CA LEU A 154 -8.80 8.00 -13.30
C LEU A 154 -8.84 9.07 -12.20
N VAL A 155 -7.72 9.29 -11.49
CA VAL A 155 -7.62 10.32 -10.45
C VAL A 155 -7.87 11.71 -11.01
N GLU A 156 -7.28 12.05 -12.17
CA GLU A 156 -7.52 13.33 -12.85
C GLU A 156 -9.01 13.52 -13.13
N LYS A 157 -9.69 12.49 -13.64
CA LYS A 157 -11.13 12.56 -13.89
C LYS A 157 -11.96 12.66 -12.62
N LEU A 158 -11.55 12.04 -11.54
CA LEU A 158 -12.21 12.19 -10.22
C LEU A 158 -12.06 13.61 -9.67
N VAL A 159 -10.92 14.24 -9.85
CA VAL A 159 -10.67 15.63 -9.44
C VAL A 159 -11.47 16.62 -10.28
N ASP A 160 -11.61 16.38 -11.61
CA ASP A 160 -12.36 17.24 -12.52
C ASP A 160 -13.89 17.18 -12.27
N ILE A 161 -14.38 16.08 -11.70
CA ILE A 161 -15.80 15.89 -11.37
C ILE A 161 -16.06 16.52 -10.00
N ASP A 162 -16.21 17.84 -9.99
CA ASP A 162 -16.61 18.59 -8.80
C ASP A 162 -17.95 18.05 -8.25
N THR A 163 -17.85 17.13 -7.27
CA THR A 163 -18.94 16.63 -6.39
C THR A 163 -19.94 15.60 -6.91
N ASN A 164 -19.86 15.05 -8.10
CA ASN A 164 -20.87 14.07 -8.56
C ASN A 164 -20.25 12.80 -9.16
N LEU A 165 -19.82 11.87 -8.31
CA LEU A 165 -19.32 10.53 -8.67
C LEU A 165 -20.26 9.75 -9.61
N SER A 166 -21.55 10.10 -9.67
CA SER A 166 -22.55 9.49 -10.58
C SER A 166 -22.32 9.82 -12.06
N THR A 167 -21.44 10.77 -12.38
CA THR A 167 -21.11 11.16 -13.76
C THR A 167 -19.74 10.65 -14.22
N LEU A 168 -19.02 9.89 -13.37
CA LEU A 168 -17.77 9.25 -13.77
C LEU A 168 -18.03 8.26 -14.91
N ASP A 169 -17.36 8.46 -16.03
CA ASP A 169 -17.39 7.48 -17.11
C ASP A 169 -16.72 6.19 -16.65
N MET A 170 -17.52 5.13 -16.49
CA MET A 170 -17.08 3.81 -16.05
C MET A 170 -15.96 3.25 -16.89
N LYS A 171 -15.75 3.74 -18.12
CA LYS A 171 -14.64 3.35 -18.98
C LYS A 171 -13.29 3.48 -18.29
N TYR A 172 -13.06 4.55 -17.51
CA TYR A 172 -11.78 4.74 -16.80
C TYR A 172 -11.59 3.72 -15.68
N VAL A 173 -12.68 3.32 -15.02
CA VAL A 173 -12.67 2.25 -14.01
C VAL A 173 -12.38 0.91 -14.68
N ASP A 174 -13.08 0.60 -15.78
CA ASP A 174 -12.90 -0.64 -16.53
C ASP A 174 -11.48 -0.78 -17.09
N ASP A 175 -10.91 0.31 -17.61
CA ASP A 175 -9.52 0.35 -18.11
C ASP A 175 -8.49 -0.02 -17.03
N VAL A 176 -8.70 0.42 -15.79
CA VAL A 176 -7.84 0.09 -14.64
C VAL A 176 -8.03 -1.38 -14.26
N ILE A 177 -9.26 -1.85 -14.15
CA ILE A 177 -9.59 -3.26 -13.81
C ILE A 177 -8.98 -4.21 -14.84
N GLU A 178 -9.10 -3.92 -16.14
CA GLU A 178 -8.51 -4.72 -17.20
C GLU A 178 -6.98 -4.82 -17.04
N CYS A 179 -6.33 -3.69 -16.76
CA CYS A 179 -4.89 -3.66 -16.54
C CYS A 179 -4.49 -4.55 -15.35
N MET A 180 -5.19 -4.48 -14.22
CA MET A 180 -4.93 -5.31 -13.05
C MET A 180 -5.13 -6.80 -13.34
N ASN A 181 -6.18 -7.16 -14.10
CA ASN A 181 -6.43 -8.55 -14.47
C ASN A 181 -5.31 -9.11 -15.35
N ASN A 182 -4.79 -8.32 -16.29
CA ASN A 182 -3.65 -8.72 -17.13
C ASN A 182 -2.39 -8.95 -16.31
N MET A 183 -2.15 -8.12 -15.28
CA MET A 183 -1.02 -8.29 -14.35
C MET A 183 -1.15 -9.56 -13.51
N LYS A 184 -2.35 -9.86 -12.99
CA LYS A 184 -2.60 -11.10 -12.22
C LYS A 184 -2.33 -12.35 -13.06
N GLN A 185 -2.73 -12.35 -14.32
CA GLN A 185 -2.47 -13.47 -15.22
C GLN A 185 -0.96 -13.68 -15.50
N GLU A 186 -0.19 -12.61 -15.63
CA GLU A 186 1.25 -12.69 -15.87
C GLU A 186 2.00 -13.20 -14.63
N SER A 187 1.61 -12.77 -13.44
CA SER A 187 2.22 -13.22 -12.18
C SER A 187 1.98 -14.69 -11.88
N GLN A 188 0.95 -15.32 -12.47
CA GLN A 188 0.67 -16.75 -12.33
C GLN A 188 1.48 -17.66 -13.27
N LYS A 189 2.21 -17.08 -14.24
CA LYS A 189 3.03 -17.83 -15.20
C LYS A 189 4.44 -18.15 -14.71
N VAL A 190 4.79 -17.73 -13.50
CA VAL A 190 6.09 -17.95 -12.84
C VAL A 190 6.01 -19.07 -11.84
#